data_692d9b0d284af0d9396b73838a76273c
#
_entry.id   692d9b0d284af0d9396b73838a76273c
#
_cell.length_a   1.000
_cell.length_b   1.000
_cell.length_c   1.000
_cell.angle_alpha   90.00
_cell.angle_beta   90.00
_cell.angle_gamma   90.00
#
_symmetry.space_group_name_H-M   'P 1'
#
loop_
_entity.id
_entity.type
_entity.pdbx_description
1 polymer ?
#
loop_
_entity_poly.entity_id
_entity_poly.type
_entity_poly.pdbx_seq_one_letter_code
_entity_poly.pdbx_strand_id
1 'polypeptide(L)'
;MVRAPTPTADPAADAAALLRRIGFATLTLVIPVAALVTRRAIVVLAPVGVMLLVLAALLDGENRPLRATLGRRARSWGGLAGGLVLLWCALSLIWTPFFAPAAERFLNIAATVAIGVAGYAALPDRMRSANLYLVPVGAAIAAVAAIGLAVSGPKSGLGLEDDGQSLERGLVVLVLFLWPSIAWLRSRGRDLAALGLLALVAAAVVLGPQPLPAAALAAGALVYAATTVAPAFGAAATGIVMAGSLALAPLIPFIARPIATYLLGRSDPTVASLDIWRWLVTSEPVRLITGHGFETALRGRLVGLLVPNAPSTLLFEVWYELGLVGALAGAVALYASVRGTRHRHPSLVPGIMASFAAAFTLACLGIGTAQMWWFTALVVLVLIFVAAERGQVRTTRPKARVLKAANDA
;
A
#
# COMPACT_ATOMS: atom_id res chain seq x y z
N MET A 1 11.21 56.43 -6.95
CA MET A 1 11.05 54.97 -6.96
C MET A 1 10.80 54.51 -5.52
N VAL A 2 9.52 54.26 -5.17
CA VAL A 2 9.16 53.72 -3.85
C VAL A 2 9.42 52.23 -3.91
N ARG A 3 10.41 51.71 -3.12
CA ARG A 3 10.67 50.27 -2.95
C ARG A 3 9.42 49.65 -2.35
N ALA A 4 8.78 48.72 -3.09
CA ALA A 4 7.73 47.90 -2.52
C ALA A 4 8.22 47.22 -1.26
N PRO A 5 7.45 47.19 -0.16
CA PRO A 5 7.85 46.55 1.07
C PRO A 5 8.10 45.07 0.76
N THR A 6 9.29 44.60 1.16
CA THR A 6 9.62 43.15 1.16
C THR A 6 8.52 42.44 1.95
N PRO A 7 7.90 41.38 1.39
CA PRO A 7 6.92 40.61 2.14
C PRO A 7 7.58 40.11 3.41
N THR A 8 7.07 40.53 4.56
CA THR A 8 7.50 40.02 5.87
C THR A 8 7.28 38.50 5.85
N ALA A 9 8.38 37.74 6.01
CA ALA A 9 8.30 36.30 6.11
C ALA A 9 7.37 35.96 7.28
N ASP A 10 6.30 35.20 7.01
CA ASP A 10 5.39 34.72 8.05
C ASP A 10 6.05 33.52 8.74
N PRO A 11 6.51 33.64 9.99
CA PRO A 11 7.19 32.55 10.69
C PRO A 11 6.35 31.26 10.79
N ALA A 12 5.02 31.40 10.84
CA ALA A 12 4.11 30.27 10.89
C ALA A 12 4.11 29.49 9.57
N ALA A 13 4.08 30.21 8.42
CA ALA A 13 4.15 29.60 7.11
C ALA A 13 5.48 28.89 6.85
N ASP A 14 6.61 29.46 7.31
CA ASP A 14 7.92 28.83 7.19
C ASP A 14 8.03 27.57 8.07
N ALA A 15 7.52 27.64 9.30
CA ALA A 15 7.46 26.47 10.20
C ALA A 15 6.57 25.36 9.62
N ALA A 16 5.40 25.71 9.06
CA ALA A 16 4.52 24.75 8.40
C ALA A 16 5.19 24.11 7.17
N ALA A 17 5.93 24.89 6.37
CA ALA A 17 6.67 24.36 5.22
C ALA A 17 7.77 23.38 5.64
N LEU A 18 8.51 23.67 6.74
CA LEU A 18 9.53 22.81 7.31
C LEU A 18 8.94 21.51 7.85
N LEU A 19 7.91 21.58 8.69
CA LEU A 19 7.22 20.41 9.25
C LEU A 19 6.67 19.51 8.15
N ARG A 20 6.10 20.08 7.11
CA ARG A 20 5.60 19.35 5.94
C ARG A 20 6.73 18.62 5.22
N ARG A 21 7.88 19.28 5.03
CA ARG A 21 9.04 18.67 4.40
C ARG A 21 9.61 17.53 5.24
N ILE A 22 9.76 17.72 6.55
CA ILE A 22 10.25 16.67 7.46
C ILE A 22 9.25 15.51 7.51
N GLY A 23 7.96 15.78 7.70
CA GLY A 23 6.92 14.73 7.74
C GLY A 23 6.89 13.91 6.45
N PHE A 24 6.95 14.56 5.29
CA PHE A 24 6.99 13.85 4.01
C PHE A 24 8.30 13.11 3.79
N ALA A 25 9.46 13.65 4.20
CA ALA A 25 10.74 12.97 4.16
C ALA A 25 10.74 11.72 5.06
N THR A 26 10.14 11.80 6.26
CA THR A 26 9.96 10.64 7.14
C THR A 26 9.19 9.53 6.43
N LEU A 27 8.07 9.85 5.76
CA LEU A 27 7.25 8.86 5.07
C LEU A 27 7.94 8.26 3.84
N THR A 28 8.77 9.02 3.11
CA THR A 28 9.24 8.62 1.79
C THR A 28 10.73 8.25 1.72
N LEU A 29 11.54 8.78 2.64
CA LEU A 29 12.99 8.53 2.68
C LEU A 29 13.38 7.71 3.91
N VAL A 30 12.90 8.10 5.10
CA VAL A 30 13.35 7.43 6.34
C VAL A 30 12.70 6.05 6.47
N ILE A 31 11.41 5.91 6.19
CA ILE A 31 10.69 4.62 6.32
C ILE A 31 11.32 3.51 5.49
N PRO A 32 11.57 3.64 4.16
CA PRO A 32 12.10 2.52 3.38
C PRO A 32 13.50 2.10 3.83
N VAL A 33 14.33 3.04 4.31
CA VAL A 33 15.67 2.73 4.84
C VAL A 33 15.56 2.07 6.22
N ALA A 34 14.77 2.63 7.13
CA ALA A 34 14.65 2.11 8.49
C ALA A 34 13.96 0.74 8.54
N ALA A 35 13.07 0.45 7.57
CA ALA A 35 12.40 -0.85 7.47
C ALA A 35 13.36 -2.01 7.16
N LEU A 36 14.54 -1.73 6.59
CA LEU A 36 15.59 -2.73 6.36
C LEU A 36 16.28 -3.17 7.66
N VAL A 37 16.26 -2.30 8.67
CA VAL A 37 17.02 -2.48 9.93
C VAL A 37 16.12 -2.90 11.08
N THR A 38 14.88 -2.42 11.13
CA THR A 38 13.98 -2.70 12.25
C THR A 38 12.55 -3.05 11.81
N ARG A 39 12.00 -4.11 12.38
CA ARG A 39 10.65 -4.62 12.11
C ARG A 39 9.54 -3.61 12.45
N ARG A 40 9.80 -2.68 13.39
CA ARG A 40 8.80 -1.72 13.90
C ARG A 40 8.87 -0.36 13.21
N ALA A 41 9.86 -0.12 12.34
CA ALA A 41 10.10 1.18 11.74
C ALA A 41 8.85 1.83 11.16
N ILE A 42 8.14 1.10 10.30
CA ILE A 42 6.99 1.68 9.58
C ILE A 42 5.81 1.98 10.51
N VAL A 43 5.59 1.13 11.53
CA VAL A 43 4.48 1.30 12.48
C VAL A 43 4.69 2.52 13.38
N VAL A 44 5.96 2.85 13.69
CA VAL A 44 6.31 4.00 14.52
C VAL A 44 6.46 5.27 13.68
N LEU A 45 7.18 5.19 12.57
CA LEU A 45 7.53 6.38 11.78
C LEU A 45 6.36 6.92 10.95
N ALA A 46 5.43 6.07 10.52
CA ALA A 46 4.29 6.53 9.73
C ALA A 46 3.35 7.45 10.54
N PRO A 47 2.90 7.10 11.77
CA PRO A 47 2.16 8.04 12.61
C PRO A 47 2.93 9.34 12.88
N VAL A 48 4.25 9.27 13.15
CA VAL A 48 5.09 10.47 13.37
C VAL A 48 5.10 11.35 12.12
N GLY A 49 5.34 10.78 10.94
CA GLY A 49 5.32 11.52 9.68
C GLY A 49 3.95 12.17 9.41
N VAL A 50 2.85 11.44 9.65
CA VAL A 50 1.49 11.97 9.49
C VAL A 50 1.20 13.06 10.53
N MET A 51 1.61 12.90 11.78
CA MET A 51 1.46 13.92 12.81
C MET A 51 2.13 15.24 12.41
N LEU A 52 3.36 15.16 11.89
CA LEU A 52 4.06 16.35 11.39
C LEU A 52 3.33 17.03 10.23
N LEU A 53 2.72 16.24 9.32
CA LEU A 53 1.88 16.79 8.24
C LEU A 53 0.62 17.46 8.80
N VAL A 54 -0.02 16.88 9.81
CA VAL A 54 -1.21 17.44 10.47
C VAL A 54 -0.86 18.74 11.18
N LEU A 55 0.24 18.79 11.94
CA LEU A 55 0.71 20.01 12.58
C LEU A 55 1.02 21.11 11.56
N ALA A 56 1.66 20.77 10.44
CA ALA A 56 1.88 21.70 9.34
C ALA A 56 0.58 22.25 8.76
N ALA A 57 -0.43 21.41 8.59
CA ALA A 57 -1.73 21.83 8.07
C ALA A 57 -2.51 22.74 9.04
N LEU A 58 -2.36 22.51 10.34
CA LEU A 58 -2.95 23.35 11.38
C LEU A 58 -2.30 24.76 11.43
N LEU A 59 -0.97 24.83 11.26
CA LEU A 59 -0.25 26.09 11.22
C LEU A 59 -0.54 26.92 9.96
N ASP A 60 -0.77 26.27 8.82
CA ASP A 60 -1.15 26.96 7.57
C ASP A 60 -2.53 27.63 7.63
N GLY A 61 -3.38 27.29 8.59
CA GLY A 61 -4.71 27.89 8.77
C GLY A 61 -5.68 27.72 7.57
N GLU A 62 -5.33 26.86 6.61
CA GLU A 62 -6.18 26.63 5.43
C GLU A 62 -7.48 25.93 5.83
N ASN A 63 -8.59 26.70 5.86
CA ASN A 63 -9.94 26.18 6.02
C ASN A 63 -10.35 25.37 4.79
N ARG A 64 -10.00 24.08 4.76
CA ARG A 64 -10.40 23.19 3.67
C ARG A 64 -11.79 22.63 3.93
N PRO A 65 -12.62 22.44 2.90
CA PRO A 65 -13.91 21.76 3.02
C PRO A 65 -13.72 20.24 3.15
N LEU A 66 -12.91 19.82 4.17
CA LEU A 66 -12.55 18.43 4.42
C LEU A 66 -13.77 17.53 4.58
N ARG A 67 -14.79 18.02 5.32
CA ARG A 67 -16.04 17.27 5.55
C ARG A 67 -16.75 16.94 4.24
N ALA A 68 -16.82 17.88 3.29
CA ALA A 68 -17.46 17.66 2.00
C ALA A 68 -16.67 16.67 1.13
N THR A 69 -15.33 16.76 1.12
CA THR A 69 -14.47 15.88 0.33
C THR A 69 -14.45 14.46 0.90
N LEU A 70 -14.31 14.31 2.21
CA LEU A 70 -14.36 13.00 2.89
C LEU A 70 -15.75 12.37 2.79
N GLY A 71 -16.82 13.15 2.98
CA GLY A 71 -18.20 12.68 2.84
C GLY A 71 -18.51 12.18 1.44
N ARG A 72 -18.01 12.84 0.39
CA ARG A 72 -18.17 12.40 -1.00
C ARG A 72 -17.43 11.09 -1.28
N ARG A 73 -16.20 10.93 -0.74
CA ARG A 73 -15.44 9.69 -0.87
C ARG A 73 -16.04 8.54 -0.07
N ALA A 74 -16.50 8.80 1.13
CA ALA A 74 -17.18 7.80 1.95
C ALA A 74 -18.45 7.27 1.28
N ARG A 75 -19.18 8.13 0.55
CA ARG A 75 -20.37 7.76 -0.23
C ARG A 75 -20.06 7.11 -1.59
N SER A 76 -18.80 7.02 -2.00
CA SER A 76 -18.44 6.27 -3.20
C SER A 76 -18.64 4.76 -2.98
N TRP A 77 -18.84 4.00 -4.06
CA TRP A 77 -18.96 2.53 -3.98
C TRP A 77 -17.79 1.86 -3.24
N GLY A 78 -16.55 2.34 -3.48
CA GLY A 78 -15.38 1.85 -2.75
C GLY A 78 -15.40 2.22 -1.27
N GLY A 79 -15.85 3.43 -0.93
CA GLY A 79 -15.99 3.88 0.46
C GLY A 79 -17.07 3.13 1.21
N LEU A 80 -18.23 2.92 0.58
CA LEU A 80 -19.34 2.15 1.17
C LEU A 80 -18.94 0.67 1.38
N ALA A 81 -18.33 0.05 0.37
CA ALA A 81 -17.88 -1.34 0.48
C ALA A 81 -16.77 -1.50 1.52
N GLY A 82 -15.78 -0.58 1.57
CA GLY A 82 -14.77 -0.57 2.63
C GLY A 82 -15.36 -0.34 4.03
N GLY A 83 -16.34 0.54 4.14
CA GLY A 83 -17.11 0.74 5.37
C GLY A 83 -17.87 -0.51 5.78
N LEU A 84 -18.45 -1.24 4.83
CA LEU A 84 -19.13 -2.51 5.09
C LEU A 84 -18.15 -3.59 5.58
N VAL A 85 -16.93 -3.67 5.02
CA VAL A 85 -15.89 -4.58 5.51
C VAL A 85 -15.55 -4.26 6.97
N LEU A 86 -15.31 -2.99 7.30
CA LEU A 86 -15.00 -2.60 8.68
C LEU A 86 -16.17 -2.88 9.63
N LEU A 87 -17.40 -2.58 9.22
CA LEU A 87 -18.59 -2.89 10.01
C LEU A 87 -18.74 -4.40 10.22
N TRP A 88 -18.50 -5.22 9.18
CA TRP A 88 -18.60 -6.66 9.30
C TRP A 88 -17.50 -7.24 10.19
N CYS A 89 -16.28 -6.70 10.11
CA CYS A 89 -15.20 -7.03 11.06
C CYS A 89 -15.63 -6.71 12.52
N ALA A 90 -16.23 -5.55 12.74
CA ALA A 90 -16.73 -5.18 14.07
C ALA A 90 -17.85 -6.11 14.56
N LEU A 91 -18.82 -6.42 13.69
CA LEU A 91 -19.89 -7.35 14.01
C LEU A 91 -19.37 -8.77 14.29
N SER A 92 -18.34 -9.21 13.56
CA SER A 92 -17.75 -10.53 13.73
C SER A 92 -17.05 -10.73 15.08
N LEU A 93 -16.81 -9.67 15.82
CA LEU A 93 -16.34 -9.74 17.22
C LEU A 93 -17.36 -10.41 18.15
N ILE A 94 -18.66 -10.45 17.79
CA ILE A 94 -19.71 -11.03 18.63
C ILE A 94 -19.58 -12.56 18.71
N TRP A 95 -19.07 -13.21 17.63
CA TRP A 95 -18.99 -14.68 17.56
C TRP A 95 -17.58 -15.24 17.48
N THR A 96 -16.52 -14.37 17.53
CA THR A 96 -15.15 -14.86 17.63
C THR A 96 -14.89 -15.44 19.02
N PRO A 97 -14.21 -16.61 19.12
CA PRO A 97 -13.79 -17.15 20.40
C PRO A 97 -12.65 -16.36 21.05
N PHE A 98 -12.05 -15.39 20.33
CA PHE A 98 -10.88 -14.61 20.75
C PHE A 98 -11.21 -13.12 20.86
N PHE A 99 -12.27 -12.74 21.59
CA PHE A 99 -12.78 -11.37 21.62
C PHE A 99 -11.70 -10.32 21.94
N ALA A 100 -10.92 -10.48 23.01
CA ALA A 100 -9.96 -9.47 23.45
C ALA A 100 -8.86 -9.17 22.37
N PRO A 101 -8.11 -10.17 21.86
CA PRO A 101 -7.14 -9.91 20.80
C PRO A 101 -7.78 -9.48 19.47
N ALA A 102 -8.98 -9.94 19.15
CA ALA A 102 -9.71 -9.51 17.97
C ALA A 102 -10.13 -8.04 18.06
N ALA A 103 -10.63 -7.60 19.21
CA ALA A 103 -10.98 -6.21 19.46
C ALA A 103 -9.75 -5.29 19.42
N GLU A 104 -8.63 -5.68 20.02
CA GLU A 104 -7.36 -4.95 19.93
C GLU A 104 -6.93 -4.77 18.49
N ARG A 105 -6.95 -5.85 17.70
CA ARG A 105 -6.58 -5.80 16.30
C ARG A 105 -7.53 -4.93 15.48
N PHE A 106 -8.84 -5.02 15.70
CA PHE A 106 -9.81 -4.16 15.05
C PHE A 106 -9.55 -2.69 15.34
N LEU A 107 -9.29 -2.31 16.61
CA LEU A 107 -8.94 -0.95 16.99
C LEU A 107 -7.65 -0.47 16.32
N ASN A 108 -6.64 -1.33 16.21
CA ASN A 108 -5.39 -1.01 15.53
C ASN A 108 -5.59 -0.76 14.03
N ILE A 109 -6.45 -1.55 13.35
CA ILE A 109 -6.83 -1.32 11.94
C ILE A 109 -7.60 -0.01 11.81
N ALA A 110 -8.59 0.23 12.68
CA ALA A 110 -9.35 1.47 12.66
C ALA A 110 -8.46 2.70 12.90
N ALA A 111 -7.53 2.62 13.85
CA ALA A 111 -6.53 3.67 14.10
C ALA A 111 -5.63 3.91 12.86
N THR A 112 -5.18 2.84 12.20
CA THR A 112 -4.36 2.94 10.99
C THR A 112 -5.14 3.61 9.84
N VAL A 113 -6.41 3.28 9.67
CA VAL A 113 -7.31 3.95 8.70
C VAL A 113 -7.48 5.43 9.08
N ALA A 114 -7.70 5.74 10.37
CA ALA A 114 -7.83 7.12 10.85
C ALA A 114 -6.55 7.94 10.58
N ILE A 115 -5.36 7.37 10.81
CA ILE A 115 -4.07 7.97 10.46
C ILE A 115 -4.00 8.24 8.95
N GLY A 116 -4.43 7.30 8.13
CA GLY A 116 -4.48 7.47 6.67
C GLY A 116 -5.39 8.63 6.25
N VAL A 117 -6.57 8.72 6.84
CA VAL A 117 -7.53 9.81 6.60
C VAL A 117 -6.96 11.15 7.07
N ALA A 118 -6.34 11.20 8.24
CA ALA A 118 -5.69 12.40 8.76
C ALA A 118 -4.53 12.86 7.84
N GLY A 119 -3.68 11.93 7.40
CA GLY A 119 -2.61 12.21 6.45
C GLY A 119 -3.13 12.70 5.10
N TYR A 120 -4.18 12.08 4.55
CA TYR A 120 -4.84 12.55 3.33
C TYR A 120 -5.37 13.99 3.48
N ALA A 121 -5.97 14.28 4.61
CA ALA A 121 -6.51 15.60 4.94
C ALA A 121 -5.40 16.66 5.08
N ALA A 122 -4.28 16.29 5.69
CA ALA A 122 -3.16 17.18 5.97
C ALA A 122 -2.27 17.49 4.75
N LEU A 123 -2.28 16.63 3.72
CA LEU A 123 -1.52 16.89 2.51
C LEU A 123 -2.02 18.16 1.81
N PRO A 124 -1.15 19.07 1.34
CA PRO A 124 -1.54 20.29 0.62
C PRO A 124 -2.16 19.95 -0.74
N ASP A 125 -3.05 20.78 -1.26
CA ASP A 125 -3.67 20.56 -2.58
C ASP A 125 -2.66 20.65 -3.73
N ARG A 126 -1.52 21.32 -3.49
CA ARG A 126 -0.40 21.41 -4.42
C ARG A 126 0.89 21.00 -3.72
N MET A 127 1.47 19.89 -4.16
CA MET A 127 2.76 19.44 -3.67
C MET A 127 3.90 20.05 -4.49
N ARG A 128 4.94 20.54 -3.79
CA ARG A 128 6.16 21.00 -4.46
C ARG A 128 6.90 19.81 -5.06
N SER A 129 7.32 19.92 -6.31
CA SER A 129 8.07 18.86 -7.01
C SER A 129 9.33 18.42 -6.25
N ALA A 130 10.02 19.34 -5.58
CA ALA A 130 11.20 19.05 -4.79
C ALA A 130 10.93 18.01 -3.69
N ASN A 131 9.79 18.09 -3.02
CA ASN A 131 9.43 17.12 -1.99
C ASN A 131 9.14 15.73 -2.60
N LEU A 132 8.55 15.68 -3.79
CA LEU A 132 8.20 14.42 -4.44
C LEU A 132 9.41 13.66 -5.00
N TYR A 133 10.53 14.33 -5.24
CA TYR A 133 11.80 13.65 -5.55
C TYR A 133 12.38 12.88 -4.37
N LEU A 134 11.93 13.13 -3.13
CA LEU A 134 12.31 12.33 -1.97
C LEU A 134 11.84 10.87 -2.09
N VAL A 135 10.75 10.60 -2.85
CA VAL A 135 10.23 9.24 -3.05
C VAL A 135 11.24 8.36 -3.81
N PRO A 136 11.64 8.70 -5.05
CA PRO A 136 12.64 7.90 -5.77
C PRO A 136 14.04 7.93 -5.12
N VAL A 137 14.41 9.03 -4.46
CA VAL A 137 15.69 9.11 -3.74
C VAL A 137 15.68 8.17 -2.53
N GLY A 138 14.61 8.16 -1.74
CA GLY A 138 14.47 7.24 -0.60
C GLY A 138 14.47 5.78 -1.04
N ALA A 139 13.77 5.45 -2.12
CA ALA A 139 13.79 4.10 -2.70
C ALA A 139 15.18 3.71 -3.22
N ALA A 140 15.92 4.62 -3.85
CA ALA A 140 17.29 4.35 -4.31
C ALA A 140 18.26 4.11 -3.15
N ILE A 141 18.22 4.96 -2.12
CA ILE A 141 19.05 4.80 -0.92
C ILE A 141 18.74 3.47 -0.22
N ALA A 142 17.44 3.15 -0.06
CA ALA A 142 17.03 1.89 0.53
C ALA A 142 17.49 0.68 -0.30
N ALA A 143 17.42 0.75 -1.63
CA ALA A 143 17.90 -0.32 -2.50
C ALA A 143 19.42 -0.54 -2.38
N VAL A 144 20.21 0.53 -2.36
CA VAL A 144 21.67 0.44 -2.14
C VAL A 144 21.97 -0.16 -0.77
N ALA A 145 21.26 0.31 0.29
CA ALA A 145 21.41 -0.23 1.63
C ALA A 145 21.02 -1.73 1.70
N ALA A 146 19.95 -2.12 1.04
CA ALA A 146 19.50 -3.53 0.97
C ALA A 146 20.54 -4.42 0.28
N ILE A 147 21.15 -3.96 -0.82
CA ILE A 147 22.24 -4.67 -1.50
C ILE A 147 23.43 -4.81 -0.56
N GLY A 148 23.83 -3.70 0.12
CA GLY A 148 24.91 -3.73 1.10
C GLY A 148 24.68 -4.75 2.21
N LEU A 149 23.47 -4.79 2.78
CA LEU A 149 23.09 -5.75 3.82
C LEU A 149 23.07 -7.19 3.30
N ALA A 150 22.55 -7.42 2.10
CA ALA A 150 22.50 -8.76 1.49
C ALA A 150 23.91 -9.31 1.21
N VAL A 151 24.84 -8.47 0.74
CA VAL A 151 26.23 -8.87 0.44
C VAL A 151 27.07 -9.03 1.71
N SER A 152 26.85 -8.20 2.72
CA SER A 152 27.63 -8.26 3.99
C SER A 152 27.30 -9.49 4.84
N GLY A 153 26.14 -10.12 4.59
CA GLY A 153 25.67 -11.28 5.34
C GLY A 153 25.29 -10.96 6.81
N PRO A 154 24.82 -11.97 7.58
CA PRO A 154 24.32 -11.76 8.95
C PRO A 154 25.39 -11.39 9.99
N LYS A 155 26.65 -11.26 9.60
CA LYS A 155 27.82 -10.95 10.48
C LYS A 155 28.14 -9.47 10.58
N SER A 156 27.36 -8.55 10.00
CA SER A 156 27.59 -7.12 10.22
C SER A 156 27.33 -6.79 11.69
N GLY A 157 28.39 -6.46 12.45
CA GLY A 157 28.40 -6.24 13.91
C GLY A 157 27.59 -5.05 14.42
N LEU A 158 26.46 -4.75 13.77
CA LEU A 158 25.48 -3.74 14.16
C LEU A 158 24.49 -4.24 15.22
N GLY A 159 24.76 -5.41 15.86
CA GLY A 159 23.90 -5.93 16.94
C GLY A 159 22.48 -6.31 16.48
N LEU A 160 22.29 -6.50 15.19
CA LEU A 160 21.01 -6.88 14.60
C LEU A 160 20.88 -8.40 14.67
N GLU A 161 20.59 -8.93 15.85
CA GLU A 161 20.11 -10.29 16.06
C GLU A 161 18.70 -10.43 15.46
N ASP A 162 18.58 -10.28 14.16
CA ASP A 162 17.32 -10.46 13.48
C ASP A 162 17.50 -11.49 12.36
N ASP A 163 16.76 -12.59 12.45
CA ASP A 163 16.76 -13.78 11.57
C ASP A 163 16.52 -13.50 10.07
N GLY A 164 16.98 -12.38 9.54
CA GLY A 164 16.75 -11.95 8.16
C GLY A 164 15.36 -11.38 7.88
N GLN A 165 14.44 -11.41 8.83
CA GLN A 165 13.06 -10.95 8.65
C GLN A 165 12.93 -9.44 8.47
N SER A 166 13.85 -8.64 9.03
CA SER A 166 13.86 -7.18 8.82
C SER A 166 14.21 -6.83 7.39
N LEU A 167 15.21 -7.50 6.81
CA LEU A 167 15.60 -7.31 5.41
C LEU A 167 14.44 -7.70 4.48
N GLU A 168 13.77 -8.82 4.73
CA GLU A 168 12.61 -9.25 3.93
C GLU A 168 11.50 -8.19 3.94
N ARG A 169 11.12 -7.69 5.12
CA ARG A 169 10.11 -6.62 5.24
C ARG A 169 10.54 -5.33 4.58
N GLY A 170 11.80 -4.97 4.72
CA GLY A 170 12.37 -3.81 4.04
C GLY A 170 12.30 -3.93 2.53
N LEU A 171 12.59 -5.11 1.96
CA LEU A 171 12.46 -5.40 0.54
C LEU A 171 10.99 -5.33 0.07
N VAL A 172 10.04 -5.81 0.88
CA VAL A 172 8.60 -5.65 0.58
C VAL A 172 8.22 -4.18 0.50
N VAL A 173 8.61 -3.37 1.49
CA VAL A 173 8.36 -1.92 1.49
C VAL A 173 9.01 -1.26 0.28
N LEU A 174 10.23 -1.66 -0.07
CA LEU A 174 10.97 -1.14 -1.22
C LEU A 174 10.25 -1.43 -2.54
N VAL A 175 9.74 -2.66 -2.74
CA VAL A 175 8.94 -3.03 -3.93
C VAL A 175 7.66 -2.19 -4.01
N LEU A 176 6.99 -1.93 -2.89
CA LEU A 176 5.80 -1.07 -2.87
C LEU A 176 6.13 0.39 -3.24
N PHE A 177 7.24 0.93 -2.73
CA PHE A 177 7.64 2.33 -2.96
C PHE A 177 8.28 2.55 -4.35
N LEU A 178 8.70 1.48 -5.01
CA LEU A 178 9.20 1.53 -6.38
C LEU A 178 8.17 2.10 -7.36
N TRP A 179 6.93 1.64 -7.29
CA TRP A 179 5.91 1.99 -8.29
C TRP A 179 5.51 3.47 -8.29
N PRO A 180 5.25 4.12 -7.14
CA PRO A 180 5.04 5.57 -7.11
C PRO A 180 6.29 6.34 -7.54
N SER A 181 7.51 5.81 -7.25
CA SER A 181 8.76 6.42 -7.69
C SER A 181 8.88 6.41 -9.21
N ILE A 182 8.63 5.25 -9.84
CA ILE A 182 8.63 5.12 -11.32
C ILE A 182 7.56 6.02 -11.93
N ALA A 183 6.33 6.01 -11.39
CA ALA A 183 5.23 6.83 -11.89
C ALA A 183 5.58 8.32 -11.84
N TRP A 184 6.21 8.78 -10.76
CA TRP A 184 6.66 10.16 -10.61
C TRP A 184 7.78 10.50 -11.60
N LEU A 185 8.84 9.70 -11.70
CA LEU A 185 9.96 9.93 -12.61
C LEU A 185 9.50 9.99 -14.06
N ARG A 186 8.67 9.04 -14.49
CA ARG A 186 8.13 9.02 -15.85
C ARG A 186 7.20 10.19 -16.14
N SER A 187 6.40 10.62 -15.17
CA SER A 187 5.57 11.82 -15.32
C SER A 187 6.38 13.09 -15.56
N ARG A 188 7.69 13.07 -15.26
CA ARG A 188 8.65 14.16 -15.48
C ARG A 188 9.58 13.92 -16.67
N GLY A 189 9.34 12.87 -17.47
CA GLY A 189 10.17 12.53 -18.63
C GLY A 189 11.56 11.98 -18.27
N ARG A 190 11.72 11.46 -17.04
CA ARG A 190 12.98 10.86 -16.55
C ARG A 190 12.97 9.34 -16.68
N ASP A 191 12.80 8.84 -17.90
CA ASP A 191 12.64 7.41 -18.17
C ASP A 191 13.90 6.60 -17.82
N LEU A 192 15.09 7.11 -18.12
CA LEU A 192 16.35 6.45 -17.77
C LEU A 192 16.53 6.33 -16.25
N ALA A 193 16.16 7.35 -15.49
CA ALA A 193 16.21 7.29 -14.02
C ALA A 193 15.20 6.27 -13.47
N ALA A 194 14.02 6.16 -14.08
CA ALA A 194 13.02 5.17 -13.73
C ALA A 194 13.50 3.74 -14.00
N LEU A 195 14.13 3.50 -15.16
CA LEU A 195 14.74 2.20 -15.50
C LEU A 195 15.91 1.86 -14.58
N GLY A 196 16.78 2.83 -14.29
CA GLY A 196 17.89 2.64 -13.36
C GLY A 196 17.41 2.28 -11.94
N LEU A 197 16.35 2.94 -11.46
CA LEU A 197 15.75 2.61 -10.18
C LEU A 197 15.11 1.22 -10.17
N LEU A 198 14.41 0.85 -11.25
CA LEU A 198 13.85 -0.50 -11.40
C LEU A 198 14.96 -1.56 -11.36
N ALA A 199 16.05 -1.36 -12.10
CA ALA A 199 17.19 -2.29 -12.13
C ALA A 199 17.86 -2.40 -10.75
N LEU A 200 18.01 -1.28 -10.04
CA LEU A 200 18.61 -1.24 -8.72
C LEU A 200 17.75 -2.01 -7.69
N VAL A 201 16.43 -1.79 -7.70
CA VAL A 201 15.50 -2.50 -6.81
C VAL A 201 15.43 -3.99 -7.18
N ALA A 202 15.43 -4.33 -8.48
CA ALA A 202 15.47 -5.72 -8.92
C ALA A 202 16.73 -6.42 -8.44
N ALA A 203 17.90 -5.79 -8.52
CA ALA A 203 19.14 -6.33 -7.97
C ALA A 203 19.05 -6.56 -6.46
N ALA A 204 18.52 -5.59 -5.69
CA ALA A 204 18.31 -5.74 -4.26
C ALA A 204 17.39 -6.90 -3.90
N VAL A 205 16.31 -7.09 -4.68
CA VAL A 205 15.35 -8.18 -4.48
C VAL A 205 15.93 -9.55 -4.84
N VAL A 206 16.69 -9.64 -5.95
CA VAL A 206 17.35 -10.90 -6.37
C VAL A 206 18.42 -11.35 -5.37
N LEU A 207 19.14 -10.40 -4.77
CA LEU A 207 20.12 -10.69 -3.72
C LEU A 207 19.47 -10.94 -2.35
N GLY A 208 18.18 -10.67 -2.21
CA GLY A 208 17.44 -10.90 -0.97
C GLY A 208 17.22 -12.37 -0.65
N PRO A 209 16.97 -12.71 0.62
CA PRO A 209 16.89 -14.08 1.10
C PRO A 209 15.59 -14.82 0.71
N GLN A 210 14.55 -14.09 0.32
CA GLN A 210 13.20 -14.65 0.12
C GLN A 210 12.65 -14.34 -1.29
N PRO A 211 11.90 -15.29 -1.89
CA PRO A 211 11.34 -15.12 -3.24
C PRO A 211 10.09 -14.23 -3.28
N LEU A 212 9.44 -13.97 -2.14
CA LEU A 212 8.17 -13.24 -2.08
C LEU A 212 8.25 -11.81 -2.67
N PRO A 213 9.26 -10.96 -2.35
CA PRO A 213 9.41 -9.66 -2.97
C PRO A 213 9.65 -9.74 -4.48
N ALA A 214 10.33 -10.81 -4.97
CA ALA A 214 10.58 -11.02 -6.39
C ALA A 214 9.27 -11.33 -7.15
N ALA A 215 8.41 -12.18 -6.59
CA ALA A 215 7.11 -12.47 -7.16
C ALA A 215 6.23 -11.20 -7.24
N ALA A 216 6.23 -10.37 -6.21
CA ALA A 216 5.51 -9.10 -6.18
C ALA A 216 6.06 -8.09 -7.19
N LEU A 217 7.38 -8.00 -7.32
CA LEU A 217 8.03 -7.16 -8.32
C LEU A 217 7.66 -7.59 -9.74
N ALA A 218 7.70 -8.90 -10.01
CA ALA A 218 7.35 -9.46 -11.32
C ALA A 218 5.88 -9.20 -11.67
N ALA A 219 4.94 -9.45 -10.73
CA ALA A 219 3.53 -9.18 -10.92
C ALA A 219 3.26 -7.68 -11.16
N GLY A 220 3.89 -6.81 -10.37
CA GLY A 220 3.81 -5.37 -10.56
C GLY A 220 4.37 -4.93 -11.92
N ALA A 221 5.51 -5.47 -12.36
CA ALA A 221 6.12 -5.16 -13.66
C ALA A 221 5.23 -5.60 -14.83
N LEU A 222 4.64 -6.79 -14.74
CA LEU A 222 3.70 -7.30 -15.76
C LEU A 222 2.49 -6.38 -15.91
N VAL A 223 1.85 -6.03 -14.79
CA VAL A 223 0.68 -5.15 -14.78
C VAL A 223 1.06 -3.74 -15.20
N TYR A 224 2.24 -3.25 -14.81
CA TYR A 224 2.77 -1.96 -15.26
C TYR A 224 2.89 -1.92 -16.79
N ALA A 225 3.52 -2.94 -17.40
CA ALA A 225 3.69 -3.06 -18.82
C ALA A 225 2.32 -3.15 -19.55
N ALA A 226 1.44 -4.04 -19.10
CA ALA A 226 0.09 -4.20 -19.65
C ALA A 226 -0.72 -2.90 -19.61
N THR A 227 -0.66 -2.19 -18.48
CA THR A 227 -1.39 -0.91 -18.31
C THR A 227 -0.76 0.23 -19.10
N THR A 228 0.55 0.19 -19.35
CA THR A 228 1.23 1.18 -20.19
C THR A 228 0.83 1.02 -21.67
N VAL A 229 0.74 -0.22 -22.16
CA VAL A 229 0.35 -0.54 -23.55
C VAL A 229 -1.15 -0.36 -23.79
N ALA A 230 -1.96 -0.87 -22.87
CA ALA A 230 -3.43 -0.86 -22.96
C ALA A 230 -4.07 -0.43 -21.62
N PRO A 231 -4.16 0.88 -21.32
CA PRO A 231 -4.56 1.37 -19.99
C PRO A 231 -5.93 0.89 -19.53
N ALA A 232 -6.90 0.90 -20.43
CA ALA A 232 -8.27 0.48 -20.09
C ALA A 232 -8.34 -1.03 -19.81
N PHE A 233 -7.67 -1.84 -20.62
CA PHE A 233 -7.60 -3.29 -20.47
C PHE A 233 -6.80 -3.67 -19.22
N GLY A 234 -5.59 -3.12 -19.04
CA GLY A 234 -4.73 -3.40 -17.90
C GLY A 234 -5.42 -3.10 -16.56
N ALA A 235 -6.09 -1.94 -16.46
CA ALA A 235 -6.83 -1.59 -15.25
C ALA A 235 -8.06 -2.50 -15.04
N ALA A 236 -8.80 -2.83 -16.10
CA ALA A 236 -9.96 -3.72 -15.98
C ALA A 236 -9.54 -5.14 -15.58
N ALA A 237 -8.53 -5.69 -16.25
CA ALA A 237 -8.00 -7.02 -15.95
C ALA A 237 -7.48 -7.12 -14.51
N THR A 238 -6.70 -6.13 -14.05
CA THR A 238 -6.23 -6.08 -12.66
C THR A 238 -7.39 -6.10 -11.67
N GLY A 239 -8.40 -5.25 -11.87
CA GLY A 239 -9.57 -5.20 -10.99
C GLY A 239 -10.37 -6.50 -10.98
N ILE A 240 -10.58 -7.11 -12.14
CA ILE A 240 -11.31 -8.38 -12.28
C ILE A 240 -10.54 -9.53 -11.63
N VAL A 241 -9.24 -9.64 -11.88
CA VAL A 241 -8.40 -10.70 -11.29
C VAL A 241 -8.36 -10.58 -9.77
N MET A 242 -8.12 -9.40 -9.22
CA MET A 242 -8.06 -9.20 -7.77
C MET A 242 -9.40 -9.46 -7.09
N ALA A 243 -10.46 -8.83 -7.58
CA ALA A 243 -11.79 -9.00 -7.00
C ALA A 243 -12.34 -10.41 -7.24
N GLY A 244 -12.12 -10.97 -8.42
CA GLY A 244 -12.55 -12.32 -8.77
C GLY A 244 -11.85 -13.40 -7.95
N SER A 245 -10.53 -13.30 -7.76
CA SER A 245 -9.81 -14.26 -6.92
C SER A 245 -10.24 -14.18 -5.46
N LEU A 246 -10.54 -12.99 -4.92
CA LEU A 246 -11.08 -12.86 -3.58
C LEU A 246 -12.52 -13.41 -3.48
N ALA A 247 -13.38 -13.09 -4.44
CA ALA A 247 -14.78 -13.57 -4.45
C ALA A 247 -14.88 -15.09 -4.64
N LEU A 248 -13.98 -15.67 -5.43
CA LEU A 248 -13.99 -17.10 -5.79
C LEU A 248 -12.93 -17.91 -5.03
N ALA A 249 -12.34 -17.35 -3.97
CA ALA A 249 -11.26 -17.99 -3.22
C ALA A 249 -11.59 -19.42 -2.73
N PRO A 250 -12.81 -19.78 -2.30
CA PRO A 250 -13.13 -21.15 -1.92
C PRO A 250 -12.99 -22.18 -3.04
N LEU A 251 -12.98 -21.76 -4.31
CA LEU A 251 -12.77 -22.64 -5.46
C LEU A 251 -11.28 -22.90 -5.73
N ILE A 252 -10.40 -22.04 -5.23
CA ILE A 252 -8.94 -22.12 -5.47
C ILE A 252 -8.37 -23.50 -5.09
N PRO A 253 -8.64 -24.08 -3.90
CA PRO A 253 -8.05 -25.36 -3.53
C PRO A 253 -8.48 -26.50 -4.46
N PHE A 254 -9.65 -26.43 -5.08
CA PHE A 254 -10.11 -27.47 -6.02
C PHE A 254 -9.38 -27.41 -7.35
N ILE A 255 -8.97 -26.22 -7.78
CA ILE A 255 -8.26 -25.97 -9.05
C ILE A 255 -6.75 -26.08 -8.85
N ALA A 256 -6.23 -25.47 -7.79
CA ALA A 256 -4.78 -25.35 -7.55
C ALA A 256 -4.17 -26.67 -7.05
N ARG A 257 -4.90 -27.46 -6.26
CA ARG A 257 -4.38 -28.72 -5.70
C ARG A 257 -3.91 -29.73 -6.75
N PRO A 258 -4.67 -30.09 -7.79
CA PRO A 258 -4.19 -31.02 -8.79
C PRO A 258 -2.95 -30.50 -9.53
N ILE A 259 -2.89 -29.21 -9.81
CA ILE A 259 -1.74 -28.55 -10.44
C ILE A 259 -0.53 -28.59 -9.52
N ALA A 260 -0.68 -28.20 -8.24
CA ALA A 260 0.38 -28.24 -7.24
C ALA A 260 0.89 -29.68 -7.02
N THR A 261 0.01 -30.65 -6.95
CA THR A 261 0.39 -32.06 -6.81
C THR A 261 1.21 -32.57 -8.00
N TYR A 262 0.87 -32.12 -9.20
CA TYR A 262 1.61 -32.48 -10.43
C TYR A 262 3.00 -31.83 -10.47
N LEU A 263 3.10 -30.55 -10.07
CA LEU A 263 4.35 -29.78 -10.18
C LEU A 263 5.31 -30.01 -9.00
N LEU A 264 4.79 -30.12 -7.78
CA LEU A 264 5.57 -30.12 -6.54
C LEU A 264 5.62 -31.51 -5.88
N GLY A 265 4.71 -32.42 -6.26
CA GLY A 265 4.57 -33.73 -5.62
C GLY A 265 3.60 -33.70 -4.43
N ARG A 266 3.13 -34.91 -4.03
CA ARG A 266 2.11 -35.06 -2.97
C ARG A 266 2.56 -34.68 -1.56
N SER A 267 3.86 -34.76 -1.30
CA SER A 267 4.46 -34.50 0.02
C SER A 267 4.80 -33.02 0.26
N ASP A 268 4.56 -32.15 -0.72
CA ASP A 268 4.88 -30.73 -0.58
C ASP A 268 3.94 -30.05 0.43
N PRO A 269 4.45 -29.20 1.33
CA PRO A 269 3.65 -28.46 2.31
C PRO A 269 2.52 -27.62 1.68
N THR A 270 2.72 -27.11 0.45
CA THR A 270 1.71 -26.35 -0.29
C THR A 270 0.49 -27.22 -0.61
N VAL A 271 0.71 -28.48 -1.02
CA VAL A 271 -0.37 -29.43 -1.30
C VAL A 271 -1.14 -29.75 -0.03
N ALA A 272 -0.42 -29.99 1.09
CA ALA A 272 -1.05 -30.23 2.39
C ALA A 272 -1.91 -29.03 2.83
N SER A 273 -1.41 -27.81 2.62
CA SER A 273 -2.14 -26.57 2.92
C SER A 273 -3.42 -26.44 2.08
N LEU A 274 -3.37 -26.76 0.78
CA LEU A 274 -4.54 -26.78 -0.10
C LEU A 274 -5.55 -27.87 0.27
N ASP A 275 -5.09 -29.03 0.75
CA ASP A 275 -5.96 -30.11 1.25
C ASP A 275 -6.74 -29.67 2.50
N ILE A 276 -6.07 -29.00 3.42
CA ILE A 276 -6.70 -28.43 4.63
C ILE A 276 -7.77 -27.40 4.21
N TRP A 277 -7.43 -26.48 3.29
CA TRP A 277 -8.38 -25.50 2.81
C TRP A 277 -9.61 -26.13 2.15
N ARG A 278 -9.38 -27.13 1.28
CA ARG A 278 -10.47 -27.88 0.64
C ARG A 278 -11.36 -28.56 1.66
N TRP A 279 -10.76 -29.20 2.68
CA TRP A 279 -11.49 -29.85 3.75
C TRP A 279 -12.37 -28.87 4.52
N LEU A 280 -11.86 -27.71 4.92
CA LEU A 280 -12.61 -26.67 5.61
C LEU A 280 -13.82 -26.18 4.79
N VAL A 281 -13.63 -25.97 3.49
CA VAL A 281 -14.71 -25.54 2.59
C VAL A 281 -15.83 -26.59 2.51
N THR A 282 -15.50 -27.89 2.54
CA THR A 282 -16.49 -28.96 2.39
C THR A 282 -17.13 -29.39 3.70
N SER A 283 -16.40 -29.29 4.83
CA SER A 283 -16.89 -29.76 6.13
C SER A 283 -17.78 -28.76 6.86
N GLU A 284 -17.58 -27.44 6.63
CA GLU A 284 -18.30 -26.40 7.35
C GLU A 284 -18.99 -25.37 6.42
N PRO A 285 -19.97 -25.78 5.58
CA PRO A 285 -20.56 -24.91 4.56
C PRO A 285 -21.32 -23.72 5.14
N VAL A 286 -21.89 -23.83 6.34
CA VAL A 286 -22.60 -22.72 7.01
C VAL A 286 -21.61 -21.62 7.42
N ARG A 287 -20.41 -22.01 7.86
CA ARG A 287 -19.36 -21.06 8.22
C ARG A 287 -18.79 -20.30 7.03
N LEU A 288 -18.95 -20.81 5.82
CA LEU A 288 -18.61 -20.04 4.61
C LEU A 288 -19.45 -18.76 4.47
N ILE A 289 -20.65 -18.66 5.05
CA ILE A 289 -21.49 -17.45 4.96
C ILE A 289 -21.03 -16.40 5.97
N THR A 290 -20.91 -16.76 7.25
CA THR A 290 -20.61 -15.81 8.34
C THR A 290 -19.13 -15.70 8.68
N GLY A 291 -18.34 -16.70 8.33
CA GLY A 291 -16.97 -16.87 8.83
C GLY A 291 -16.95 -17.37 10.29
N HIS A 292 -15.76 -17.64 10.79
CA HIS A 292 -15.50 -18.09 12.17
C HIS A 292 -15.34 -16.92 13.15
N GLY A 293 -15.33 -15.70 12.65
CA GLY A 293 -15.09 -14.47 13.42
C GLY A 293 -13.66 -13.94 13.23
N PHE A 294 -13.52 -12.65 13.45
CA PHE A 294 -12.26 -11.94 13.23
C PHE A 294 -11.14 -12.45 14.14
N GLU A 295 -9.89 -12.51 13.65
CA GLU A 295 -8.68 -13.01 14.34
C GLU A 295 -8.66 -14.54 14.57
N THR A 296 -9.62 -15.31 14.07
CA THR A 296 -9.67 -16.77 14.30
C THR A 296 -8.63 -17.54 13.49
N ALA A 297 -8.21 -17.05 12.33
CA ALA A 297 -7.21 -17.76 11.51
C ALA A 297 -5.84 -17.82 12.19
N LEU A 298 -5.35 -16.69 12.72
CA LEU A 298 -4.07 -16.64 13.42
C LEU A 298 -4.13 -17.35 14.78
N ARG A 299 -5.10 -16.96 15.61
CA ARG A 299 -5.23 -17.47 16.98
C ARG A 299 -5.59 -18.95 16.99
N GLY A 300 -6.46 -19.36 16.08
CA GLY A 300 -6.82 -20.79 15.94
C GLY A 300 -5.63 -21.69 15.64
N ARG A 301 -4.67 -21.22 14.83
CA ARG A 301 -3.40 -21.94 14.60
C ARG A 301 -2.54 -22.04 15.89
N LEU A 302 -2.49 -20.96 16.68
CA LEU A 302 -1.68 -20.91 17.91
C LEU A 302 -2.23 -21.81 19.03
N VAL A 303 -3.55 -21.96 19.12
CA VAL A 303 -4.19 -22.76 20.16
C VAL A 303 -4.64 -24.16 19.69
N GLY A 304 -4.31 -24.53 18.43
CA GLY A 304 -4.63 -25.85 17.88
C GLY A 304 -6.08 -26.05 17.43
N LEU A 305 -6.90 -24.99 17.35
CA LEU A 305 -8.24 -25.05 16.77
C LEU A 305 -8.19 -25.13 15.23
N LEU A 306 -7.14 -24.59 14.64
CA LEU A 306 -6.85 -24.69 13.22
C LEU A 306 -5.50 -25.39 13.06
N VAL A 307 -5.42 -26.31 12.09
CA VAL A 307 -4.18 -27.05 11.81
C VAL A 307 -3.04 -26.07 11.49
N PRO A 308 -1.82 -26.26 12.04
CA PRO A 308 -0.69 -25.35 11.84
C PRO A 308 -0.35 -25.08 10.36
N ASN A 309 -0.54 -26.07 9.49
CA ASN A 309 -0.29 -25.98 8.05
C ASN A 309 -1.46 -25.36 7.26
N ALA A 310 -2.49 -24.81 7.91
CA ALA A 310 -3.52 -24.08 7.23
C ALA A 310 -2.94 -22.83 6.52
N PRO A 311 -3.46 -22.45 5.33
CA PRO A 311 -2.92 -21.32 4.57
C PRO A 311 -2.89 -20.02 5.39
N SER A 312 -1.80 -19.26 5.27
CA SER A 312 -1.67 -17.92 5.86
C SER A 312 -1.71 -16.84 4.76
N THR A 313 -2.74 -16.88 3.93
CA THR A 313 -2.93 -15.99 2.79
C THR A 313 -4.18 -15.14 2.96
N LEU A 314 -4.17 -13.92 2.40
CA LEU A 314 -5.33 -13.03 2.42
C LEU A 314 -6.62 -13.74 1.94
N LEU A 315 -6.51 -14.52 0.87
CA LEU A 315 -7.66 -15.19 0.26
C LEU A 315 -8.30 -16.20 1.21
N PHE A 316 -7.48 -17.00 1.90
CA PHE A 316 -7.95 -17.95 2.90
C PHE A 316 -8.48 -17.24 4.15
N GLU A 317 -7.69 -16.32 4.72
CA GLU A 317 -8.01 -15.67 6.00
C GLU A 317 -9.28 -14.85 5.93
N VAL A 318 -9.52 -14.09 4.84
CA VAL A 318 -10.76 -13.30 4.68
C VAL A 318 -11.98 -14.20 4.62
N TRP A 319 -11.92 -15.32 3.88
CA TRP A 319 -13.03 -16.25 3.82
C TRP A 319 -13.23 -17.03 5.12
N TYR A 320 -12.15 -17.45 5.77
CA TYR A 320 -12.21 -18.17 7.03
C TYR A 320 -12.75 -17.29 8.16
N GLU A 321 -12.29 -16.05 8.28
CA GLU A 321 -12.67 -15.14 9.35
C GLU A 321 -14.01 -14.43 9.10
N LEU A 322 -14.24 -13.92 7.88
CA LEU A 322 -15.33 -13.01 7.57
C LEU A 322 -16.40 -13.62 6.64
N GLY A 323 -16.14 -14.80 6.10
CA GLY A 323 -17.05 -15.52 5.22
C GLY A 323 -17.38 -14.78 3.92
N LEU A 324 -18.49 -15.17 3.31
CA LEU A 324 -19.00 -14.63 2.04
C LEU A 324 -19.23 -13.11 2.09
N VAL A 325 -19.81 -12.62 3.18
CA VAL A 325 -20.14 -11.20 3.33
C VAL A 325 -18.88 -10.34 3.30
N GLY A 326 -17.87 -10.70 4.10
CA GLY A 326 -16.59 -10.00 4.14
C GLY A 326 -15.82 -10.11 2.82
N ALA A 327 -15.80 -11.29 2.21
CA ALA A 327 -15.12 -11.54 0.94
C ALA A 327 -15.74 -10.76 -0.22
N LEU A 328 -17.07 -10.76 -0.36
CA LEU A 328 -17.76 -10.00 -1.41
C LEU A 328 -17.64 -8.49 -1.19
N ALA A 329 -17.80 -8.00 0.05
CA ALA A 329 -17.58 -6.58 0.35
C ALA A 329 -16.14 -6.16 0.04
N GLY A 330 -15.14 -6.98 0.40
CA GLY A 330 -13.74 -6.77 0.05
C GLY A 330 -13.48 -6.78 -1.46
N ALA A 331 -14.08 -7.73 -2.19
CA ALA A 331 -13.98 -7.80 -3.65
C ALA A 331 -14.57 -6.56 -4.33
N VAL A 332 -15.73 -6.09 -3.89
CA VAL A 332 -16.35 -4.85 -4.38
C VAL A 332 -15.49 -3.64 -4.05
N ALA A 333 -14.94 -3.56 -2.83
CA ALA A 333 -14.04 -2.48 -2.44
C ALA A 333 -12.78 -2.43 -3.30
N LEU A 334 -12.15 -3.58 -3.57
CA LEU A 334 -10.97 -3.69 -4.45
C LEU A 334 -11.32 -3.29 -5.89
N TYR A 335 -12.38 -3.84 -6.45
CA TYR A 335 -12.81 -3.51 -7.82
C TYR A 335 -13.14 -2.03 -7.98
N ALA A 336 -13.92 -1.47 -7.05
CA ALA A 336 -14.27 -0.06 -7.06
C ALA A 336 -13.05 0.86 -6.90
N SER A 337 -12.09 0.46 -6.08
CA SER A 337 -10.82 1.19 -5.89
C SER A 337 -10.01 1.23 -7.18
N VAL A 338 -9.83 0.07 -7.84
CA VAL A 338 -9.15 -0.02 -9.14
C VAL A 338 -9.90 0.78 -10.20
N ARG A 339 -11.21 0.63 -10.31
CA ARG A 339 -12.03 1.39 -11.27
C ARG A 339 -11.96 2.90 -11.05
N GLY A 340 -11.89 3.33 -9.79
CA GLY A 340 -11.76 4.74 -9.41
C GLY A 340 -10.47 5.39 -9.91
N THR A 341 -9.43 4.61 -10.21
CA THR A 341 -8.16 5.14 -10.71
C THR A 341 -8.22 5.64 -12.15
N ARG A 342 -9.23 5.25 -12.93
CA ARG A 342 -9.44 5.72 -14.31
C ARG A 342 -9.61 7.23 -14.41
N HIS A 343 -10.02 7.89 -13.33
CA HIS A 343 -10.18 9.34 -13.25
C HIS A 343 -8.91 10.07 -12.75
N ARG A 344 -7.82 9.32 -12.53
CA ARG A 344 -6.53 9.86 -12.11
C ARG A 344 -5.70 10.32 -13.29
N HIS A 345 -4.63 11.07 -12.99
CA HIS A 345 -3.72 11.53 -14.03
C HIS A 345 -3.13 10.34 -14.82
N PRO A 346 -3.24 10.32 -16.18
CA PRO A 346 -2.89 9.14 -16.98
C PRO A 346 -1.48 8.60 -16.74
N SER A 347 -0.51 9.48 -16.49
CA SER A 347 0.88 9.08 -16.23
C SER A 347 1.08 8.31 -14.93
N LEU A 348 0.15 8.41 -13.96
CA LEU A 348 0.24 7.71 -12.68
C LEU A 348 -0.47 6.37 -12.69
N VAL A 349 -1.42 6.15 -13.60
CA VAL A 349 -2.27 4.95 -13.64
C VAL A 349 -1.45 3.66 -13.71
N PRO A 350 -0.42 3.51 -14.58
CA PRO A 350 0.38 2.28 -14.63
C PRO A 350 1.07 1.97 -13.29
N GLY A 351 1.63 2.98 -12.62
CA GLY A 351 2.26 2.79 -11.31
C GLY A 351 1.26 2.43 -10.21
N ILE A 352 0.07 3.01 -10.22
CA ILE A 352 -1.00 2.67 -9.27
C ILE A 352 -1.44 1.21 -9.49
N MET A 353 -1.65 0.78 -10.74
CA MET A 353 -2.03 -0.61 -11.04
C MET A 353 -0.94 -1.60 -10.65
N ALA A 354 0.33 -1.28 -10.92
CA ALA A 354 1.46 -2.08 -10.50
C ALA A 354 1.54 -2.23 -8.98
N SER A 355 1.27 -1.14 -8.23
CA SER A 355 1.22 -1.19 -6.77
C SER A 355 0.08 -2.07 -6.26
N PHE A 356 -1.10 -2.00 -6.87
CA PHE A 356 -2.21 -2.91 -6.54
C PHE A 356 -1.82 -4.37 -6.78
N ALA A 357 -1.23 -4.67 -7.95
CA ALA A 357 -0.79 -6.03 -8.27
C ALA A 357 0.29 -6.53 -7.31
N ALA A 358 1.32 -5.74 -7.05
CA ALA A 358 2.38 -6.11 -6.12
C ALA A 358 1.85 -6.33 -4.70
N ALA A 359 1.03 -5.41 -4.19
CA ALA A 359 0.41 -5.54 -2.87
C ALA A 359 -0.49 -6.78 -2.78
N PHE A 360 -1.32 -7.03 -3.78
CA PHE A 360 -2.19 -8.19 -3.81
C PHE A 360 -1.41 -9.51 -3.88
N THR A 361 -0.36 -9.57 -4.70
CA THR A 361 0.52 -10.74 -4.78
C THR A 361 1.18 -11.03 -3.44
N LEU A 362 1.71 -10.02 -2.74
CA LEU A 362 2.28 -10.15 -1.40
C LEU A 362 1.26 -10.73 -0.41
N ALA A 363 0.04 -10.20 -0.42
CA ALA A 363 -1.04 -10.65 0.45
C ALA A 363 -1.52 -12.08 0.12
N CYS A 364 -1.48 -12.48 -1.16
CA CYS A 364 -1.88 -13.82 -1.57
C CYS A 364 -0.81 -14.90 -1.34
N LEU A 365 0.48 -14.51 -1.30
CA LEU A 365 1.58 -15.49 -1.23
C LEU A 365 2.22 -15.64 0.14
N GLY A 366 2.07 -14.67 1.05
CA GLY A 366 2.76 -14.83 2.33
C GLY A 366 2.53 -13.76 3.40
N ILE A 367 1.89 -12.64 3.07
CA ILE A 367 1.59 -11.63 4.08
C ILE A 367 0.14 -11.79 4.51
N GLY A 368 -0.08 -12.56 5.57
CA GLY A 368 -1.40 -12.73 6.17
C GLY A 368 -1.95 -11.40 6.71
N THR A 369 -3.27 -11.38 6.89
CA THR A 369 -3.98 -10.20 7.41
C THR A 369 -3.57 -9.82 8.83
N ALA A 370 -2.90 -10.72 9.55
CA ALA A 370 -2.43 -10.51 10.93
C ALA A 370 -1.33 -9.47 11.10
N GLN A 371 -0.66 -9.06 10.01
CA GLN A 371 0.54 -8.22 10.08
C GLN A 371 0.20 -6.72 10.02
N MET A 372 0.15 -6.04 11.17
CA MET A 372 -0.22 -4.62 11.27
C MET A 372 0.70 -3.66 10.49
N TRP A 373 2.01 -3.96 10.39
CA TRP A 373 2.94 -3.16 9.60
C TRP A 373 2.54 -3.07 8.13
N TRP A 374 1.89 -4.13 7.63
CA TRP A 374 1.41 -4.21 6.26
C TRP A 374 0.33 -3.16 5.95
N PHE A 375 -0.70 -3.04 6.81
CA PHE A 375 -1.75 -2.03 6.66
C PHE A 375 -1.16 -0.62 6.71
N THR A 376 -0.19 -0.39 7.60
CA THR A 376 0.51 0.89 7.69
C THR A 376 1.30 1.18 6.41
N ALA A 377 1.97 0.18 5.82
CA ALA A 377 2.68 0.32 4.54
C ALA A 377 1.72 0.72 3.41
N LEU A 378 0.56 0.08 3.32
CA LEU A 378 -0.45 0.41 2.32
C LEU A 378 -1.00 1.84 2.50
N VAL A 379 -1.22 2.28 3.73
CA VAL A 379 -1.64 3.66 4.02
C VAL A 379 -0.58 4.66 3.55
N VAL A 380 0.70 4.44 3.87
CA VAL A 380 1.78 5.32 3.41
C VAL A 380 1.86 5.32 1.88
N LEU A 381 1.74 4.16 1.23
CA LEU A 381 1.72 4.03 -0.23
C LEU A 381 0.60 4.88 -0.86
N VAL A 382 -0.61 4.83 -0.29
CA VAL A 382 -1.74 5.65 -0.74
C VAL A 382 -1.43 7.15 -0.58
N LEU A 383 -0.86 7.57 0.56
CA LEU A 383 -0.48 8.96 0.80
C LEU A 383 0.58 9.45 -0.20
N ILE A 384 1.55 8.61 -0.57
CA ILE A 384 2.56 8.93 -1.59
C ILE A 384 1.89 9.15 -2.95
N PHE A 385 0.96 8.29 -3.39
CA PHE A 385 0.26 8.48 -4.65
C PHE A 385 -0.64 9.71 -4.64
N VAL A 386 -1.32 10.01 -3.54
CA VAL A 386 -2.10 11.25 -3.38
C VAL A 386 -1.20 12.48 -3.50
N ALA A 387 -0.03 12.45 -2.86
CA ALA A 387 0.95 13.52 -2.96
C ALA A 387 1.48 13.69 -4.40
N ALA A 388 1.79 12.57 -5.07
CA ALA A 388 2.24 12.56 -6.47
C ALA A 388 1.17 13.15 -7.42
N GLU A 389 -0.11 12.81 -7.22
CA GLU A 389 -1.24 13.36 -7.98
C GLU A 389 -1.36 14.88 -7.79
N ARG A 390 -1.29 15.35 -6.53
CA ARG A 390 -1.33 16.79 -6.21
C ARG A 390 -0.09 17.53 -6.72
N GLY A 391 1.00 16.83 -7.02
CA GLY A 391 2.18 17.37 -7.67
C GLY A 391 2.09 17.49 -9.20
N GLN A 392 1.08 16.86 -9.84
CA GLN A 392 0.87 16.97 -11.30
C GLN A 392 0.23 18.30 -11.71
N VAL A 393 -0.39 19.01 -10.79
CA VAL A 393 -1.03 20.30 -11.08
C VAL A 393 0.08 21.31 -11.45
N ARG A 394 0.31 21.50 -12.75
CA ARG A 394 1.16 22.58 -13.25
C ARG A 394 0.42 23.90 -13.03
N THR A 395 1.05 24.87 -12.36
CA THR A 395 0.67 26.27 -12.53
C THR A 395 0.92 26.61 -13.99
N THR A 396 -0.14 26.80 -14.76
CA THR A 396 -0.02 27.46 -16.06
C THR A 396 0.70 28.77 -15.79
N ARG A 397 1.90 28.96 -16.37
CA ARG A 397 2.54 30.28 -16.42
C ARG A 397 1.47 31.25 -16.88
N PRO A 398 1.23 32.40 -16.19
CA PRO A 398 0.39 33.42 -16.71
C PRO A 398 0.88 33.69 -18.12
N LYS A 399 0.02 33.57 -19.13
CA LYS A 399 0.34 34.03 -20.49
C LYS A 399 0.76 35.46 -20.30
N ALA A 400 2.00 35.81 -20.64
CA ALA A 400 2.42 37.20 -20.69
C ALA A 400 1.36 37.92 -21.54
N ARG A 401 0.61 38.86 -20.94
CA ARG A 401 -0.22 39.78 -21.70
C ARG A 401 0.77 40.53 -22.60
N VAL A 402 0.80 40.16 -23.86
CA VAL A 402 1.41 40.96 -24.88
C VAL A 402 0.57 42.27 -24.82
N LEU A 403 1.13 43.27 -24.16
CA LEU A 403 0.64 44.63 -24.31
C LEU A 403 0.72 44.90 -25.82
N LYS A 404 -0.43 44.80 -26.52
CA LYS A 404 -0.57 45.40 -27.83
C LYS A 404 -0.20 46.88 -27.61
N ALA A 405 1.00 47.24 -28.04
CA ALA A 405 1.37 48.63 -28.14
C ALA A 405 0.28 49.31 -28.98
N ALA A 406 -0.37 50.28 -28.37
CA ALA A 406 -1.20 51.20 -29.07
C ALA A 406 -0.27 51.99 -30.03
N ASN A 407 -0.19 51.52 -31.26
CA ASN A 407 0.23 52.29 -32.39
C ASN A 407 -1.05 52.53 -33.23
N ASP A 408 -1.79 53.52 -32.86
CA ASP A 408 -2.70 54.25 -33.73
C ASP A 408 -2.86 55.64 -33.08
N ALA A 409 -1.94 56.53 -33.46
CA ALA A 409 -2.11 57.98 -33.41
C ALA A 409 -1.32 58.54 -34.57
#